data_23747967872476ef08e972d9837b4eb5
#
_entry.id   23747967872476ef08e972d9837b4eb5
#
_cell.length_a   1.000
_cell.length_b   1.000
_cell.length_c   1.000
_cell.angle_alpha   90.00
_cell.angle_beta   90.00
_cell.angle_gamma   90.00
#
_symmetry.space_group_name_H-M   'P 1'
#
loop_
_entity.id
_entity.type
_entity.pdbx_description
1 polymer ?
#
loop_
_entity_poly.entity_id
_entity_poly.type
_entity_poly.pdbx_seq_one_letter_code
_entity_poly.pdbx_strand_id
1 'polypeptide(L)'
;MSRSAIYTANTTPTALAVGNIIPVGTTVRRFGKCIRQDGNTITLAGPGYYLVNASATVAPTAAGTVSVTGQKDGVAVIGATAAATTSAAAASVNLSMDFIVLNVGCGSSILSFALGGAESTVSNLAVTVTKL
;
A
#
# COMPACT_ATOMS: atom_id res chain seq x y z
N MET A 1 0.21 7.83 26.06
CA MET A 1 0.68 7.04 24.91
C MET A 1 -0.49 6.68 24.04
N SER A 2 -0.42 7.01 22.77
CA SER A 2 -1.52 6.77 21.82
C SER A 2 -1.31 5.49 21.05
N ARG A 3 -2.30 4.64 21.04
CA ARG A 3 -2.33 3.49 20.14
C ARG A 3 -3.26 3.81 18.99
N SER A 4 -2.85 3.42 17.81
CA SER A 4 -3.66 3.64 16.61
C SER A 4 -3.44 2.51 15.64
N ALA A 5 -4.48 2.17 14.92
CA ALA A 5 -4.40 1.21 13.84
C ALA A 5 -5.49 1.49 12.81
N ILE A 6 -5.23 1.11 11.59
CA ILE A 6 -6.20 1.17 10.51
C ILE A 6 -6.10 -0.10 9.68
N TYR A 7 -7.24 -0.57 9.21
CA TYR A 7 -7.32 -1.62 8.22
C TYR A 7 -8.16 -1.12 7.06
N THR A 8 -7.56 -1.04 5.88
CA THR A 8 -8.25 -0.65 4.66
C THR A 8 -8.26 -1.79 3.67
N ALA A 9 -9.28 -1.83 2.84
CA ALA A 9 -9.37 -2.84 1.80
C ALA A 9 -10.03 -2.25 0.55
N ASN A 10 -9.45 -2.56 -0.58
CA ASN A 10 -10.02 -2.25 -1.88
C ASN A 10 -10.28 -3.57 -2.60
N THR A 11 -11.55 -3.90 -2.79
CA THR A 11 -11.95 -5.15 -3.44
C THR A 11 -12.55 -4.90 -4.82
N THR A 12 -12.53 -3.66 -5.29
CA THR A 12 -13.02 -3.31 -6.62
C THR A 12 -11.88 -3.41 -7.62
N PRO A 13 -11.99 -4.24 -8.67
CA PRO A 13 -10.95 -4.33 -9.69
C PRO A 13 -10.70 -2.97 -10.35
N THR A 14 -9.44 -2.57 -10.38
CA THR A 14 -9.03 -1.26 -10.91
C THR A 14 -7.87 -1.45 -11.88
N ALA A 15 -8.04 -0.99 -13.11
CA ALA A 15 -6.97 -1.01 -14.11
C ALA A 15 -6.07 0.21 -13.90
N LEU A 16 -4.77 -0.02 -13.79
CA LEU A 16 -3.79 1.02 -13.49
C LEU A 16 -2.59 0.94 -14.42
N ALA A 17 -2.06 2.10 -14.78
CA ALA A 17 -0.80 2.21 -15.48
C ALA A 17 0.37 2.20 -14.49
N VAL A 18 1.57 1.91 -15.01
CA VAL A 18 2.79 1.93 -14.22
C VAL A 18 3.01 3.33 -13.60
N GLY A 19 3.36 3.35 -12.33
CA GLY A 19 3.59 4.58 -11.60
C GLY A 19 2.37 5.16 -10.91
N ASN A 20 1.18 4.64 -11.18
CA ASN A 20 -0.03 5.13 -10.54
C ASN A 20 -0.14 4.60 -9.11
N ILE A 21 -0.75 5.42 -8.26
CA ILE A 21 -1.06 5.05 -6.88
C ILE A 21 -2.24 4.09 -6.88
N ILE A 22 -2.10 2.97 -6.18
CA ILE A 22 -3.17 2.00 -6.02
C ILE A 22 -4.12 2.52 -4.94
N PRO A 23 -5.42 2.69 -5.25
CA PRO A 23 -6.38 3.14 -4.24
C PRO A 23 -6.45 2.16 -3.07
N VAL A 24 -6.38 2.68 -1.85
CA VAL A 24 -6.49 1.84 -0.66
C VAL A 24 -7.92 1.40 -0.37
N GLY A 25 -8.89 2.01 -1.04
CA GLY A 25 -10.29 1.61 -0.94
C GLY A 25 -11.00 2.24 0.24
N THR A 26 -11.57 1.40 1.09
CA THR A 26 -12.40 1.82 2.20
C THR A 26 -11.78 1.43 3.52
N THR A 27 -11.90 2.30 4.52
CA THR A 27 -11.52 1.96 5.89
C THR A 27 -12.50 0.93 6.45
N VAL A 28 -12.00 -0.25 6.76
CA VAL A 28 -12.81 -1.33 7.35
C VAL A 28 -12.87 -1.20 8.86
N ARG A 29 -11.73 -0.95 9.47
CA ARG A 29 -11.59 -0.79 10.93
C ARG A 29 -10.55 0.29 11.20
N ARG A 30 -10.79 1.07 12.24
CA ARG A 30 -9.87 2.11 12.65
C ARG A 30 -10.08 2.43 14.12
N PHE A 31 -8.98 2.62 14.84
CA PHE A 31 -9.04 3.19 16.18
C PHE A 31 -7.84 4.10 16.42
N GLY A 32 -7.97 5.02 17.37
CA GLY A 32 -6.94 5.99 17.69
C GLY A 32 -6.99 7.21 16.78
N LYS A 33 -6.05 8.13 16.99
CA LYS A 33 -6.04 9.43 16.31
C LYS A 33 -4.87 9.64 15.37
N CYS A 34 -3.92 8.70 15.35
CA CYS A 34 -2.65 8.91 14.65
C CYS A 34 -2.67 8.41 13.21
N ILE A 35 -3.67 7.65 12.82
CA ILE A 35 -3.74 7.06 11.49
C ILE A 35 -5.13 7.26 10.91
N ARG A 36 -5.20 7.75 9.67
CA ARG A 36 -6.48 7.93 8.97
C ARG A 36 -6.30 7.72 7.47
N GLN A 37 -7.38 7.43 6.79
CA GLN A 37 -7.40 7.34 5.34
C GLN A 37 -7.76 8.71 4.76
N ASP A 38 -6.99 9.17 3.78
CA ASP A 38 -7.27 10.37 3.01
C ASP A 38 -7.30 9.98 1.53
N GLY A 39 -8.51 9.78 0.99
CA GLY A 39 -8.66 9.36 -0.40
C GLY A 39 -7.96 8.03 -0.67
N ASN A 40 -6.99 8.03 -1.55
CA ASN A 40 -6.27 6.83 -1.97
C ASN A 40 -5.00 6.58 -1.16
N THR A 41 -4.81 7.32 -0.08
CA THR A 41 -3.60 7.23 0.75
C THR A 41 -3.96 7.13 2.21
N ILE A 42 -2.95 6.81 3.03
CA ILE A 42 -3.11 6.72 4.48
C ILE A 42 -2.20 7.77 5.11
N THR A 43 -2.77 8.58 5.99
CA THR A 43 -2.01 9.63 6.68
C THR A 43 -1.59 9.13 8.07
N LEU A 44 -0.29 9.24 8.35
CA LEU A 44 0.31 8.93 9.63
C LEU A 44 0.60 10.23 10.36
N ALA A 45 -0.16 10.50 11.40
CA ALA A 45 -0.02 11.73 12.18
C ALA A 45 0.64 11.43 13.52
N GLY A 46 1.63 12.20 13.88
CA GLY A 46 2.35 12.03 15.14
C GLY A 46 3.61 11.20 15.02
N PRO A 47 4.59 11.47 15.90
CA PRO A 47 5.89 10.82 15.82
C PRO A 47 5.83 9.36 16.28
N GLY A 48 6.70 8.55 15.74
CA GLY A 48 6.87 7.16 16.13
C GLY A 48 7.04 6.23 14.96
N TYR A 49 7.08 4.95 15.27
CA TYR A 49 7.21 3.88 14.29
C TYR A 49 5.84 3.31 13.97
N TYR A 50 5.63 3.00 12.71
CA TYR A 50 4.38 2.41 12.21
C TYR A 50 4.71 1.13 11.46
N LEU A 51 4.08 0.03 11.87
CA LEU A 51 4.20 -1.25 11.16
C LEU A 51 3.13 -1.32 10.08
N VAL A 52 3.56 -1.60 8.86
CA VAL A 52 2.68 -1.69 7.70
C VAL A 52 2.70 -3.10 7.15
N ASN A 53 1.52 -3.69 7.00
CA ASN A 53 1.34 -4.96 6.32
C ASN A 53 0.42 -4.73 5.13
N ALA A 54 0.87 -5.10 3.95
CA ALA A 54 0.09 -4.90 2.73
C ALA A 54 0.04 -6.17 1.91
N SER A 55 -1.11 -6.44 1.31
CA SER A 55 -1.30 -7.58 0.42
C SER A 55 -2.11 -7.13 -0.78
N ALA A 56 -1.61 -7.39 -1.98
CA ALA A 56 -2.27 -7.01 -3.21
C ALA A 56 -2.40 -8.22 -4.14
N THR A 57 -3.53 -8.31 -4.84
CA THR A 57 -3.72 -9.27 -5.93
C THR A 57 -3.73 -8.49 -7.24
N VAL A 58 -2.80 -8.80 -8.10
CA VAL A 58 -2.52 -8.02 -9.32
C VAL A 58 -2.48 -8.94 -10.51
N ALA A 59 -3.11 -8.53 -11.60
CA ALA A 59 -3.09 -9.26 -12.87
C ALA A 59 -2.51 -8.36 -13.97
N PRO A 60 -1.25 -8.57 -14.39
CA PRO A 60 -0.66 -7.77 -15.45
C PRO A 60 -1.32 -8.03 -16.80
N THR A 61 -1.40 -7.00 -17.64
CA THR A 61 -2.03 -7.09 -18.95
C THR A 61 -1.18 -7.88 -19.95
N ALA A 62 0.11 -8.06 -19.66
CA ALA A 62 1.02 -8.84 -20.49
C ALA A 62 1.96 -9.62 -19.57
N ALA A 63 2.54 -10.70 -20.11
CA ALA A 63 3.56 -11.47 -19.38
C ALA A 63 4.74 -10.56 -19.03
N GLY A 64 5.30 -10.73 -17.83
CA GLY A 64 6.43 -9.95 -17.37
C GLY A 64 6.43 -9.78 -15.86
N THR A 65 7.23 -8.84 -15.38
CA THR A 65 7.38 -8.56 -13.98
C THR A 65 6.47 -7.41 -13.56
N VAL A 66 5.74 -7.61 -12.47
CA VAL A 66 4.89 -6.58 -11.85
C VAL A 66 5.31 -6.41 -10.41
N SER A 67 5.22 -5.20 -9.91
CA SER A 67 5.60 -4.90 -8.53
C SER A 67 4.66 -3.89 -7.88
N VAL A 68 4.66 -3.92 -6.54
CA VAL A 68 3.97 -2.91 -5.72
C VAL A 68 5.01 -2.38 -4.74
N THR A 69 5.11 -1.06 -4.63
CA THR A 69 6.08 -0.40 -3.77
C THR A 69 5.37 0.52 -2.79
N GLY A 70 5.68 0.38 -1.51
CA GLY A 70 5.22 1.31 -0.48
C GLY A 70 6.04 2.59 -0.51
N GLN A 71 5.36 3.71 -0.38
CA GLN A 71 5.97 5.04 -0.43
C GLN A 71 5.59 5.87 0.79
N LYS A 72 6.54 6.61 1.30
CA LYS A 72 6.32 7.63 2.33
C LYS A 72 6.56 8.99 1.71
N ASP A 73 5.54 9.84 1.71
CA ASP A 73 5.58 11.18 1.11
C ASP A 73 6.04 11.16 -0.35
N GLY A 74 5.62 10.14 -1.10
CA GLY A 74 5.97 9.98 -2.50
C GLY A 74 7.33 9.37 -2.78
N VAL A 75 8.08 9.00 -1.74
CA VAL A 75 9.41 8.40 -1.86
C VAL A 75 9.34 6.94 -1.45
N ALA A 76 9.90 6.06 -2.28
CA ALA A 76 9.90 4.62 -1.98
C ALA A 76 10.59 4.32 -0.66
N VAL A 77 9.94 3.51 0.17
CA VAL A 77 10.54 3.01 1.40
C VAL A 77 11.49 1.87 1.05
N ILE A 78 12.68 1.88 1.61
CA ILE A 78 13.67 0.85 1.34
C ILE A 78 13.13 -0.51 1.79
N GLY A 79 13.11 -1.47 0.88
CA GLY A 79 12.62 -2.81 1.18
C GLY A 79 11.10 -3.00 1.08
N ALA A 80 10.35 -1.93 0.81
CA ALA A 80 8.89 -1.99 0.73
C ALA A 80 8.41 -2.30 -0.69
N THR A 81 9.05 -3.24 -1.35
CA THR A 81 8.67 -3.65 -2.71
C THR A 81 8.45 -5.15 -2.75
N ALA A 82 7.32 -5.55 -3.32
CA ALA A 82 7.04 -6.94 -3.63
C ALA A 82 6.88 -7.06 -5.14
N ALA A 83 7.51 -8.06 -5.73
CA ALA A 83 7.50 -8.25 -7.17
C ALA A 83 7.30 -9.72 -7.52
N ALA A 84 6.67 -9.95 -8.66
CA ALA A 84 6.50 -11.30 -9.22
C ALA A 84 6.53 -11.24 -10.72
N THR A 85 6.93 -12.34 -11.32
CA THR A 85 6.98 -12.48 -12.78
C THR A 85 5.89 -13.46 -13.21
N THR A 86 5.11 -13.08 -14.21
CA THR A 86 4.09 -13.96 -14.78
C THR A 86 4.51 -14.40 -16.18
N SER A 87 4.16 -15.63 -16.53
CA SER A 87 4.43 -16.18 -17.87
C SER A 87 3.25 -16.00 -18.82
N ALA A 88 2.12 -15.49 -18.34
CA ALA A 88 0.91 -15.31 -19.13
C ALA A 88 0.24 -14.00 -18.79
N ALA A 89 -0.40 -13.39 -19.78
CA ALA A 89 -1.21 -12.18 -19.59
C ALA A 89 -2.42 -12.51 -18.71
N ALA A 90 -2.83 -11.53 -17.89
CA ALA A 90 -3.97 -11.61 -17.00
C ALA A 90 -3.88 -12.70 -15.92
N ALA A 91 -2.70 -13.30 -15.72
CA ALA A 91 -2.49 -14.25 -14.64
C ALA A 91 -2.33 -13.48 -13.31
N SER A 92 -3.17 -13.81 -12.33
CA SER A 92 -3.15 -13.13 -11.04
C SER A 92 -1.98 -13.59 -10.19
N VAL A 93 -1.30 -12.63 -9.56
CA VAL A 93 -0.27 -12.91 -8.57
C VAL A 93 -0.61 -12.17 -7.28
N ASN A 94 -0.21 -12.74 -6.15
CA ASN A 94 -0.35 -12.08 -4.87
C ASN A 94 0.99 -11.51 -4.45
N LEU A 95 0.99 -10.23 -4.12
CA LEU A 95 2.18 -9.52 -3.66
C LEU A 95 1.92 -9.04 -2.24
N SER A 96 2.75 -9.47 -1.31
CA SER A 96 2.61 -9.04 0.07
C SER A 96 3.93 -8.52 0.60
N MET A 97 3.84 -7.56 1.53
CA MET A 97 5.02 -6.92 2.09
C MET A 97 4.74 -6.44 3.50
N ASP A 98 5.79 -6.41 4.30
CA ASP A 98 5.77 -5.86 5.65
C ASP A 98 6.95 -4.91 5.78
N PHE A 99 6.71 -3.73 6.33
CA PHE A 99 7.79 -2.78 6.57
C PHE A 99 7.42 -1.83 7.69
N ILE A 100 8.43 -1.10 8.16
CA ILE A 100 8.25 -0.12 9.23
C ILE A 100 8.54 1.27 8.67
N VAL A 101 7.66 2.21 8.99
CA VAL A 101 7.81 3.62 8.63
C VAL A 101 8.05 4.41 9.90
N LEU A 102 9.06 5.25 9.88
CA LEU A 102 9.33 6.18 10.97
C LEU A 102 8.80 7.56 10.60
N ASN A 103 7.98 8.12 11.48
CA ASN A 103 7.55 9.50 11.38
C ASN A 103 8.24 10.30 12.49
N VAL A 104 9.00 11.33 12.09
CA VAL A 104 9.81 12.12 13.00
C VAL A 104 9.16 13.48 13.21
N GLY A 105 9.13 13.95 14.46
CA GLY A 105 8.59 15.26 14.78
C GLY A 105 7.07 15.31 14.81
N CYS A 106 6.51 16.51 14.76
CA CYS A 106 5.08 16.74 14.91
C CYS A 106 4.31 16.72 13.59
N GLY A 107 4.99 16.48 12.47
CA GLY A 107 4.36 16.50 11.15
C GLY A 107 3.64 15.21 10.85
N SER A 108 2.93 15.23 9.72
CA SER A 108 2.25 14.05 9.17
C SER A 108 3.03 13.51 7.99
N SER A 109 2.92 12.20 7.78
CA SER A 109 3.46 11.53 6.59
C SER A 109 2.34 10.86 5.83
N ILE A 110 2.51 10.74 4.52
CA ILE A 110 1.52 10.09 3.66
C ILE A 110 2.08 8.76 3.19
N LEU A 111 1.36 7.69 3.50
CA LEU A 111 1.68 6.35 3.05
C LEU A 111 0.84 6.02 1.83
N SER A 112 1.47 5.55 0.77
CA SER A 112 0.80 5.14 -0.45
C SER A 112 1.49 3.93 -1.06
N PHE A 113 0.82 3.29 -2.02
CA PHE A 113 1.33 2.13 -2.73
C PHE A 113 1.26 2.40 -4.22
N ALA A 114 2.36 2.18 -4.91
CA ALA A 114 2.46 2.45 -6.34
C ALA A 114 2.67 1.16 -7.13
N LEU A 115 2.02 1.07 -8.28
CA LEU A 115 2.19 -0.03 -9.21
C LEU A 115 3.46 0.19 -10.03
N GLY A 116 4.26 -0.86 -10.20
CA GLY A 116 5.47 -0.82 -11.01
C GLY A 116 5.56 -2.01 -11.95
N GLY A 117 6.50 -1.94 -12.85
CA GLY A 117 6.84 -3.04 -13.76
C GLY A 117 5.94 -3.11 -14.99
N ALA A 118 4.66 -3.36 -14.82
CA ALA A 118 3.73 -3.55 -15.92
C ALA A 118 2.36 -2.99 -15.59
N GLU A 119 1.66 -2.48 -16.62
CA GLU A 119 0.27 -2.10 -16.51
C GLU A 119 -0.56 -3.31 -16.07
N SER A 120 -1.43 -3.11 -15.09
CA SER A 120 -2.10 -4.23 -14.43
C SER A 120 -3.47 -3.85 -13.92
N THR A 121 -4.31 -4.87 -13.69
CA THR A 121 -5.55 -4.71 -12.93
C THR A 121 -5.31 -5.19 -11.51
N VAL A 122 -5.54 -4.30 -10.55
CA VAL A 122 -5.45 -4.64 -9.12
C VAL A 122 -6.85 -5.00 -8.65
N SER A 123 -7.06 -6.25 -8.26
CA SER A 123 -8.37 -6.74 -7.85
C SER A 123 -8.56 -6.71 -6.34
N ASN A 124 -7.49 -6.61 -5.58
CA ASN A 124 -7.56 -6.54 -4.14
C ASN A 124 -6.31 -5.85 -3.58
N LEU A 125 -6.51 -4.95 -2.64
CA LEU A 125 -5.43 -4.40 -1.84
C LEU A 125 -5.92 -4.30 -0.40
N ALA A 126 -5.25 -4.99 0.49
CA ALA A 126 -5.54 -4.92 1.92
C ALA A 126 -4.32 -4.35 2.64
N VAL A 127 -4.53 -3.32 3.44
CA VAL A 127 -3.45 -2.64 4.16
C VAL A 127 -3.80 -2.54 5.62
N THR A 128 -2.89 -2.97 6.47
CA THR A 128 -2.98 -2.79 7.92
C THR A 128 -1.81 -1.95 8.38
N VAL A 129 -2.09 -0.89 9.11
CA VAL A 129 -1.06 -0.03 9.70
C VAL A 129 -1.31 0.05 11.19
N THR A 130 -0.26 -0.21 11.96
CA THR A 130 -0.32 -0.17 13.43
C THR A 130 0.80 0.71 13.94
N LYS A 131 0.48 1.63 14.83
CA LYS A 131 1.49 2.43 15.51
C LYS A 131 2.09 1.60 16.64
N LEU A 132 3.40 1.49 16.63
CA LEU A 132 4.14 0.72 17.63
C LEU A 132 4.37 1.51 18.93
#